data_383fe63e3a5f58d15484f936045008bf
#
_entry.id   383fe63e3a5f58d15484f936045008bf
#
_cell.length_a   1.000
_cell.length_b   1.000
_cell.length_c   1.000
_cell.angle_alpha   90.00
_cell.angle_beta   90.00
_cell.angle_gamma   90.00
#
_symmetry.space_group_name_H-M   'P 1'
#
loop_
_entity.id
_entity.type
_entity.pdbx_description
1 polymer ?
#
loop_
_entity_poly.entity_id
_entity_poly.type
_entity_poly.pdbx_seq_one_letter_code
_entity_poly.pdbx_strand_id
1 'polypeptide(L)'
;MLRHITNIYRALLFPGLFLGLLVGGGFFNSSQVAASSTSSVNGQFLARDHLIIDLQSGVEWMRCSVGQQWDGSNCTGDIIRLNHADIAKAIILANEQLGGAWRLPSRAELEGLVCATCADVKIHRKSFPQTVAEPYWTGEVNGFAARHFWSVNFMTGYTYGRFFPQQELAVRLVRDR
;
A
#
# COMPACT_ATOMS: atom_id res chain seq x y z
N MET A 1 7.57 -20.39 -7.74
CA MET A 1 6.74 -19.23 -7.41
C MET A 1 6.90 -18.73 -5.97
N LEU A 2 7.06 -19.59 -4.96
CA LEU A 2 7.19 -19.15 -3.55
C LEU A 2 8.45 -18.31 -3.22
N ARG A 3 9.53 -18.42 -4.00
CA ARG A 3 10.80 -17.71 -3.73
C ARG A 3 10.76 -16.19 -3.94
N HIS A 4 9.82 -15.68 -4.72
CA HIS A 4 9.71 -14.24 -4.99
C HIS A 4 8.93 -13.47 -3.93
N ILE A 5 8.03 -14.12 -3.19
CA ILE A 5 7.22 -13.47 -2.14
C ILE A 5 8.06 -13.14 -0.90
N THR A 6 9.05 -13.97 -0.59
CA THR A 6 9.94 -13.81 0.59
C THR A 6 10.91 -12.63 0.48
N ASN A 7 11.19 -12.14 -0.73
CA ASN A 7 12.13 -11.02 -0.93
C ASN A 7 11.53 -9.63 -0.77
N ILE A 8 10.21 -9.53 -0.64
CA ILE A 8 9.47 -8.25 -0.63
C ILE A 8 9.79 -7.39 0.61
N TYR A 9 10.30 -8.00 1.70
CA TYR A 9 10.44 -7.29 2.99
C TYR A 9 11.79 -7.46 3.68
N ARG A 10 12.82 -7.96 2.98
CA ARG A 10 14.13 -8.28 3.61
C ARG A 10 15.02 -7.07 3.93
N ALA A 11 14.61 -5.85 3.65
CA ALA A 11 15.44 -4.64 3.73
C ALA A 11 15.35 -3.86 5.05
N LEU A 12 14.67 -4.35 6.10
CA LEU A 12 14.48 -3.60 7.34
C LEU A 12 15.29 -4.07 8.56
N LEU A 13 16.30 -4.95 8.38
CA LEU A 13 17.18 -5.37 9.48
C LEU A 13 18.63 -4.95 9.22
N PHE A 14 19.00 -3.74 9.61
CA PHE A 14 20.38 -3.35 9.84
C PHE A 14 20.72 -3.50 11.32
N PRO A 15 21.57 -4.45 11.74
CA PRO A 15 22.22 -4.41 13.03
C PRO A 15 23.51 -3.62 12.90
N GLY A 16 23.49 -2.32 13.20
CA GLY A 16 24.66 -1.51 13.34
C GLY A 16 25.33 -1.76 14.69
N LEU A 17 26.30 -2.68 14.74
CA LEU A 17 27.19 -2.83 15.89
C LEU A 17 28.32 -1.82 15.76
N PHE A 18 28.29 -0.72 16.48
CA PHE A 18 29.43 0.17 16.65
C PHE A 18 29.91 0.14 18.10
N LEU A 19 31.07 -0.49 18.25
CA LEU A 19 31.92 -0.42 19.44
C LEU A 19 32.89 0.75 19.22
N GLY A 20 32.83 1.81 20.00
CA GLY A 20 33.71 2.96 19.87
C GLY A 20 33.84 3.76 21.18
N LEU A 21 35.07 3.83 21.62
CA LEU A 21 35.63 4.37 22.88
C LEU A 21 35.18 5.78 23.24
N LEU A 22 35.14 5.97 24.58
CA LEU A 22 35.00 7.24 25.33
C LEU A 22 36.12 8.23 25.05
N VAL A 23 35.80 9.49 24.73
CA VAL A 23 36.52 10.70 25.20
C VAL A 23 35.50 11.81 25.39
N GLY A 24 35.57 12.47 26.57
CA GLY A 24 34.60 13.46 27.00
C GLY A 24 34.68 14.78 26.27
N GLY A 25 33.53 15.45 26.22
CA GLY A 25 33.35 16.82 25.72
C GLY A 25 31.85 17.12 25.65
N GLY A 26 31.34 17.84 26.64
CA GLY A 26 29.93 18.20 26.71
C GLY A 26 29.55 19.13 25.57
N PHE A 27 28.77 18.64 24.64
CA PHE A 27 27.93 19.42 23.74
C PHE A 27 26.48 18.97 23.93
N PHE A 28 25.67 19.90 24.37
CA PHE A 28 24.22 19.76 24.36
C PHE A 28 23.78 19.57 22.93
N ASN A 29 23.61 18.32 22.53
CA ASN A 29 23.05 17.97 21.25
C ASN A 29 21.52 18.05 21.38
N SER A 30 20.95 19.18 21.00
CA SER A 30 19.52 19.32 20.82
C SER A 30 19.11 18.32 19.72
N SER A 31 18.59 17.19 20.15
CA SER A 31 17.93 16.24 19.24
C SER A 31 16.76 16.95 18.59
N GLN A 32 16.96 17.47 17.40
CA GLN A 32 15.85 17.89 16.55
C GLN A 32 15.05 16.64 16.22
N VAL A 33 13.93 16.48 16.91
CA VAL A 33 12.88 15.57 16.49
C VAL A 33 12.42 16.08 15.13
N ALA A 34 12.79 15.39 14.05
CA ALA A 34 12.30 15.67 12.72
C ALA A 34 10.77 15.52 12.77
N ALA A 35 10.07 16.65 12.78
CA ALA A 35 8.63 16.65 12.64
C ALA A 35 8.29 16.05 11.26
N SER A 36 7.70 14.86 11.25
CA SER A 36 7.11 14.27 10.04
C SER A 36 6.11 15.28 9.48
N SER A 37 6.45 15.88 8.35
CA SER A 37 5.57 16.80 7.64
C SER A 37 4.40 16.00 7.05
N THR A 38 3.28 15.99 7.76
CA THR A 38 2.00 15.50 7.22
C THR A 38 1.46 16.51 6.23
N SER A 39 1.61 16.24 4.93
CA SER A 39 0.98 17.04 3.89
C SER A 39 -0.35 16.40 3.49
N SER A 40 -1.46 17.13 3.68
CA SER A 40 -2.77 16.71 3.17
C SER A 40 -2.87 16.99 1.68
N VAL A 41 -3.31 15.98 0.91
CA VAL A 41 -3.69 16.15 -0.50
C VAL A 41 -5.20 16.20 -0.54
N ASN A 42 -5.75 17.34 -0.94
CA ASN A 42 -7.19 17.61 -1.02
C ASN A 42 -7.99 17.41 0.30
N GLY A 43 -7.34 17.43 1.46
CA GLY A 43 -8.00 17.23 2.75
C GLY A 43 -8.46 15.79 3.06
N GLN A 44 -8.41 14.86 2.10
CA GLN A 44 -8.81 13.46 2.30
C GLN A 44 -7.66 12.60 2.80
N PHE A 45 -6.48 12.75 2.22
CA PHE A 45 -5.32 11.86 2.47
C PHE A 45 -4.24 12.53 3.29
N LEU A 46 -3.82 11.88 4.38
CA LEU A 46 -2.66 12.26 5.19
C LEU A 46 -1.54 11.24 4.98
N ALA A 47 -0.40 11.71 4.49
CA ALA A 47 0.77 10.86 4.33
C ALA A 47 1.48 10.64 5.68
N ARG A 48 1.73 9.38 6.02
CA ARG A 48 2.51 8.96 7.17
C ARG A 48 3.52 7.91 6.72
N ASP A 49 4.69 8.33 6.28
CA ASP A 49 5.73 7.44 5.77
C ASP A 49 5.19 6.49 4.68
N HIS A 50 5.25 5.19 4.87
CA HIS A 50 4.76 4.16 3.95
C HIS A 50 3.23 3.97 3.97
N LEU A 51 2.51 4.75 4.78
CA LEU A 51 1.05 4.69 4.93
C LEU A 51 0.38 5.96 4.41
N ILE A 52 -0.85 5.80 3.96
CA ILE A 52 -1.79 6.89 3.68
C ILE A 52 -3.01 6.71 4.57
N ILE A 53 -3.27 7.69 5.42
CA ILE A 53 -4.49 7.75 6.23
C ILE A 53 -5.58 8.37 5.36
N ASP A 54 -6.64 7.64 5.14
CA ASP A 54 -7.85 8.13 4.46
C ASP A 54 -8.86 8.59 5.51
N LEU A 55 -9.04 9.91 5.58
CA LEU A 55 -9.94 10.53 6.54
C LEU A 55 -11.42 10.34 6.19
N GLN A 56 -11.72 10.06 4.93
CA GLN A 56 -13.09 9.90 4.46
C GLN A 56 -13.62 8.50 4.78
N SER A 57 -12.83 7.47 4.52
CA SER A 57 -13.20 6.07 4.79
C SER A 57 -12.75 5.57 6.17
N GLY A 58 -11.90 6.33 6.89
CA GLY A 58 -11.45 5.98 8.23
C GLY A 58 -10.45 4.83 8.28
N VAL A 59 -9.75 4.57 7.19
CA VAL A 59 -8.79 3.45 7.04
C VAL A 59 -7.36 3.95 6.81
N GLU A 60 -6.41 3.02 6.93
CA GLU A 60 -5.01 3.23 6.54
C GLU A 60 -4.67 2.32 5.35
N TRP A 61 -4.15 2.94 4.29
CA TRP A 61 -3.70 2.27 3.08
C TRP A 61 -2.20 2.03 3.08
N MET A 62 -1.76 0.92 2.53
CA MET A 62 -0.39 0.83 2.03
C MET A 62 -0.20 1.85 0.91
N ARG A 63 0.83 2.70 1.04
CA ARG A 63 1.13 3.73 0.05
C ARG A 63 1.56 3.14 -1.29
N CYS A 64 2.31 2.04 -1.25
CA CYS A 64 2.76 1.28 -2.40
C CYS A 64 1.84 0.09 -2.69
N SER A 65 1.77 -0.34 -3.94
CA SER A 65 1.13 -1.59 -4.33
C SER A 65 1.95 -2.80 -3.86
N VAL A 66 1.33 -3.95 -3.72
CA VAL A 66 2.04 -5.19 -3.37
C VAL A 66 3.15 -5.47 -4.38
N GLY A 67 4.33 -5.81 -3.87
CA GLY A 67 5.57 -5.98 -4.64
C GLY A 67 6.49 -4.76 -4.62
N GLN A 68 5.96 -3.58 -4.35
CA GLN A 68 6.75 -2.35 -4.24
C GLN A 68 7.10 -2.05 -2.78
N GLN A 69 8.15 -1.24 -2.61
CA GLN A 69 8.60 -0.74 -1.30
C GLN A 69 8.63 0.79 -1.31
N TRP A 70 8.29 1.39 -0.17
CA TRP A 70 8.47 2.81 0.06
C TRP A 70 9.91 3.12 0.46
N ASP A 71 10.60 3.97 -0.31
CA ASP A 71 12.00 4.35 -0.06
C ASP A 71 12.17 5.66 0.74
N GLY A 72 11.05 6.23 1.22
CA GLY A 72 11.01 7.53 1.89
C GLY A 72 10.52 8.67 0.98
N SER A 73 10.52 8.47 -0.34
CA SER A 73 10.11 9.46 -1.34
C SER A 73 9.18 8.89 -2.42
N ASN A 74 9.36 7.63 -2.78
CA ASN A 74 8.65 6.98 -3.87
C ASN A 74 8.42 5.48 -3.61
N CYS A 75 7.56 4.85 -4.41
CA CYS A 75 7.42 3.40 -4.44
C CYS A 75 8.39 2.82 -5.47
N THR A 76 9.28 1.94 -5.03
CA THR A 76 10.31 1.29 -5.86
C THR A 76 10.06 -0.21 -5.96
N GLY A 77 10.60 -0.86 -6.98
CA GLY A 77 10.37 -2.27 -7.30
C GLY A 77 9.16 -2.51 -8.19
N ASP A 78 8.98 -3.76 -8.58
CA ASP A 78 7.93 -4.18 -9.50
C ASP A 78 6.64 -4.56 -8.76
N ILE A 79 5.50 -4.21 -9.33
CA ILE A 79 4.20 -4.64 -8.84
C ILE A 79 4.05 -6.14 -9.06
N ILE A 80 3.64 -6.84 -8.01
CA ILE A 80 3.28 -8.26 -8.09
C ILE A 80 1.76 -8.35 -8.26
N ARG A 81 1.34 -9.02 -9.33
CA ARG A 81 -0.06 -9.35 -9.55
C ARG A 81 -0.36 -10.69 -8.91
N LEU A 82 -1.47 -10.77 -8.21
CA LEU A 82 -1.84 -11.93 -7.42
C LEU A 82 -3.27 -12.38 -7.73
N ASN A 83 -3.50 -13.67 -7.69
CA ASN A 83 -4.81 -14.27 -7.59
C ASN A 83 -5.28 -14.32 -6.12
N HIS A 84 -6.55 -14.61 -5.85
CA HIS A 84 -7.10 -14.58 -4.49
C HIS A 84 -6.42 -15.56 -3.53
N ALA A 85 -5.95 -16.72 -3.97
CA ALA A 85 -5.25 -17.68 -3.12
C ALA A 85 -3.87 -17.16 -2.68
N ASP A 86 -3.16 -16.47 -3.57
CA ASP A 86 -1.85 -15.87 -3.24
C ASP A 86 -2.00 -14.58 -2.44
N ILE A 87 -3.09 -13.83 -2.65
CA ILE A 87 -3.44 -12.66 -1.81
C ILE A 87 -3.63 -13.08 -0.35
N ALA A 88 -4.32 -14.20 -0.08
CA ALA A 88 -4.48 -14.69 1.28
C ALA A 88 -3.14 -14.93 1.98
N LYS A 89 -2.14 -15.49 1.26
CA LYS A 89 -0.78 -15.66 1.78
C LYS A 89 -0.07 -14.33 1.98
N ALA A 90 -0.23 -13.39 1.03
CA ALA A 90 0.38 -12.06 1.14
C ALA A 90 -0.17 -11.27 2.33
N ILE A 91 -1.46 -11.39 2.64
CA ILE A 91 -2.09 -10.79 3.81
C ILE A 91 -1.51 -11.36 5.11
N ILE A 92 -1.35 -12.69 5.21
CA ILE A 92 -0.73 -13.32 6.39
C ILE A 92 0.67 -12.76 6.62
N LEU A 93 1.51 -12.71 5.57
CA LEU A 93 2.85 -12.16 5.64
C LEU A 93 2.87 -10.68 6.02
N ALA A 94 1.94 -9.87 5.47
CA ALA A 94 1.82 -8.46 5.82
C ALA A 94 1.48 -8.28 7.31
N ASN A 95 0.56 -9.07 7.84
CA ASN A 95 0.17 -9.02 9.26
C ASN A 95 1.32 -9.42 10.19
N GLU A 96 2.10 -10.44 9.81
CA GLU A 96 3.26 -10.91 10.58
C GLU A 96 4.41 -9.89 10.58
N GLN A 97 4.68 -9.26 9.43
CA GLN A 97 5.86 -8.42 9.25
C GLN A 97 5.63 -6.94 9.60
N LEU A 98 4.44 -6.41 9.30
CA LEU A 98 4.11 -5.00 9.47
C LEU A 98 3.19 -4.76 10.67
N GLY A 99 2.65 -5.83 11.24
CA GLY A 99 1.63 -5.76 12.29
C GLY A 99 0.30 -5.21 11.78
N GLY A 100 -0.76 -5.40 12.58
CA GLY A 100 -2.11 -4.96 12.25
C GLY A 100 -2.95 -6.03 11.55
N ALA A 101 -4.12 -5.63 11.06
CA ALA A 101 -5.07 -6.49 10.40
C ALA A 101 -5.26 -6.05 8.94
N TRP A 102 -4.23 -6.28 8.12
CA TRP A 102 -4.28 -5.98 6.69
C TRP A 102 -5.28 -6.86 5.98
N ARG A 103 -5.96 -6.28 5.01
CA ARG A 103 -6.98 -6.94 4.20
C ARG A 103 -7.06 -6.35 2.80
N LEU A 104 -7.77 -7.02 1.89
CA LEU A 104 -8.23 -6.37 0.67
C LEU A 104 -9.22 -5.24 1.02
N PRO A 105 -9.23 -4.17 0.24
CA PRO A 105 -10.24 -3.13 0.37
C PRO A 105 -11.63 -3.63 -0.02
N SER A 106 -12.65 -3.04 0.57
CA SER A 106 -13.99 -3.12 0.02
C SER A 106 -14.05 -2.42 -1.35
N ARG A 107 -15.11 -2.66 -2.10
CA ARG A 107 -15.35 -1.97 -3.36
C ARG A 107 -15.45 -0.46 -3.15
N ALA A 108 -16.22 -0.02 -2.17
CA ALA A 108 -16.41 1.39 -1.88
C ALA A 108 -15.12 2.10 -1.45
N GLU A 109 -14.29 1.45 -0.64
CA GLU A 109 -12.98 1.98 -0.24
C GLU A 109 -12.08 2.20 -1.46
N LEU A 110 -11.96 1.20 -2.34
CA LEU A 110 -11.09 1.30 -3.51
C LEU A 110 -11.63 2.28 -4.56
N GLU A 111 -12.94 2.37 -4.75
CA GLU A 111 -13.61 3.40 -5.55
C GLU A 111 -13.32 4.81 -5.00
N GLY A 112 -13.24 4.97 -3.68
CA GLY A 112 -12.88 6.22 -3.00
C GLY A 112 -11.49 6.75 -3.33
N LEU A 113 -10.60 5.92 -3.85
CA LEU A 113 -9.27 6.35 -4.33
C LEU A 113 -9.30 6.92 -5.76
N VAL A 114 -10.41 6.76 -6.49
CA VAL A 114 -10.49 7.20 -7.89
C VAL A 114 -10.49 8.71 -8.01
N CYS A 115 -9.50 9.22 -8.72
CA CYS A 115 -9.40 10.61 -9.13
C CYS A 115 -9.89 10.75 -10.57
N ALA A 116 -11.17 11.11 -10.78
CA ALA A 116 -11.76 11.23 -12.10
C ALA A 116 -11.06 12.29 -12.98
N THR A 117 -10.57 13.36 -12.38
CA THR A 117 -9.88 14.48 -13.06
C THR A 117 -8.40 14.26 -13.29
N CYS A 118 -7.80 13.22 -12.70
CA CYS A 118 -6.39 12.89 -12.93
C CYS A 118 -6.19 12.40 -14.38
N ALA A 119 -5.05 12.74 -14.98
CA ALA A 119 -4.80 12.46 -16.39
C ALA A 119 -4.58 10.96 -16.66
N ASP A 120 -3.33 10.50 -16.58
CA ASP A 120 -2.96 9.16 -17.08
C ASP A 120 -3.45 8.00 -16.21
N VAL A 121 -3.33 8.13 -14.89
CA VAL A 121 -3.77 7.13 -13.91
C VAL A 121 -4.79 7.77 -12.99
N LYS A 122 -5.95 7.18 -12.86
CA LYS A 122 -7.10 7.71 -12.12
C LYS A 122 -6.94 7.57 -10.61
N ILE A 123 -5.81 8.06 -10.06
CA ILE A 123 -5.50 8.08 -8.63
C ILE A 123 -4.59 9.27 -8.31
N HIS A 124 -4.64 9.78 -7.09
CA HIS A 124 -3.74 10.86 -6.64
C HIS A 124 -2.32 10.36 -6.45
N ARG A 125 -1.44 10.58 -7.45
CA ARG A 125 -0.05 10.11 -7.46
C ARG A 125 0.83 10.65 -6.33
N LYS A 126 0.49 11.80 -5.73
CA LYS A 126 1.20 12.31 -4.55
C LYS A 126 1.00 11.41 -3.33
N SER A 127 -0.20 10.85 -3.18
CA SER A 127 -0.52 9.91 -2.10
C SER A 127 -0.12 8.48 -2.47
N PHE A 128 -0.33 8.07 -3.71
CA PHE A 128 -0.14 6.71 -4.21
C PHE A 128 0.78 6.69 -5.44
N PRO A 129 2.09 6.97 -5.25
CA PRO A 129 3.03 7.02 -6.37
C PRO A 129 3.19 5.65 -7.02
N GLN A 130 3.62 5.64 -8.29
CA GLN A 130 3.87 4.42 -9.09
C GLN A 130 2.70 3.43 -9.14
N THR A 131 1.47 3.89 -8.87
CA THR A 131 0.27 3.08 -9.15
C THR A 131 0.16 2.85 -10.65
N VAL A 132 -0.04 1.61 -11.06
CA VAL A 132 -0.20 1.26 -12.48
C VAL A 132 -1.63 1.48 -12.96
N ALA A 133 -1.78 1.80 -14.26
CA ALA A 133 -3.06 2.04 -14.91
C ALA A 133 -3.73 0.71 -15.31
N GLU A 134 -4.15 -0.08 -14.33
CA GLU A 134 -4.77 -1.39 -14.53
C GLU A 134 -5.78 -1.73 -13.42
N PRO A 135 -6.50 -2.88 -13.51
CA PRO A 135 -7.42 -3.32 -12.47
C PRO A 135 -6.71 -3.72 -11.18
N TYR A 136 -7.28 -3.29 -10.04
CA TYR A 136 -6.90 -3.69 -8.69
C TYR A 136 -8.02 -4.49 -8.03
N TRP A 137 -7.65 -5.54 -7.29
CA TRP A 137 -8.61 -6.37 -6.57
C TRP A 137 -9.31 -5.64 -5.42
N THR A 138 -10.60 -5.90 -5.29
CA THR A 138 -11.33 -5.72 -4.02
C THR A 138 -11.51 -7.08 -3.33
N GLY A 139 -11.90 -7.06 -2.05
CA GLY A 139 -12.26 -8.29 -1.31
C GLY A 139 -13.69 -8.76 -1.56
N GLU A 140 -14.46 -8.10 -2.43
CA GLU A 140 -15.88 -8.35 -2.58
C GLU A 140 -16.21 -9.24 -3.79
N VAL A 141 -17.02 -10.27 -3.52
CA VAL A 141 -17.67 -11.10 -4.54
C VAL A 141 -18.76 -10.28 -5.24
N ASN A 142 -18.92 -10.46 -6.55
CA ASN A 142 -20.04 -9.90 -7.27
C ASN A 142 -21.33 -10.66 -6.89
N GLY A 143 -22.24 -9.99 -6.16
CA GLY A 143 -23.50 -10.58 -5.71
C GLY A 143 -24.43 -11.07 -6.82
N PHE A 144 -24.28 -10.55 -8.06
CA PHE A 144 -25.05 -10.98 -9.23
C PHE A 144 -24.36 -12.12 -10.00
N ALA A 145 -23.08 -12.37 -9.76
CA ALA A 145 -22.28 -13.38 -10.42
C ALA A 145 -21.26 -13.97 -9.45
N ALA A 146 -21.71 -14.85 -8.56
CA ALA A 146 -21.00 -15.34 -7.38
C ALA A 146 -19.62 -16.01 -7.63
N ARG A 147 -19.24 -16.26 -8.89
CA ARG A 147 -17.89 -16.73 -9.25
C ARG A 147 -16.92 -15.60 -9.54
N HIS A 148 -17.39 -14.36 -9.58
CA HIS A 148 -16.58 -13.20 -9.94
C HIS A 148 -16.40 -12.28 -8.74
N PHE A 149 -15.29 -11.53 -8.77
CA PHE A 149 -14.97 -10.51 -7.81
C PHE A 149 -14.98 -9.13 -8.47
N TRP A 150 -15.21 -8.11 -7.65
CA TRP A 150 -15.09 -6.73 -8.07
C TRP A 150 -13.63 -6.28 -8.13
N SER A 151 -13.36 -5.39 -9.07
CA SER A 151 -12.09 -4.70 -9.22
C SER A 151 -12.33 -3.25 -9.61
N VAL A 152 -11.41 -2.35 -9.26
CA VAL A 152 -11.38 -0.97 -9.72
C VAL A 152 -10.20 -0.79 -10.66
N ASN A 153 -10.44 -0.24 -11.85
CA ASN A 153 -9.41 -0.04 -12.85
C ASN A 153 -8.94 1.41 -12.85
N PHE A 154 -7.70 1.65 -12.42
CA PHE A 154 -7.12 2.99 -12.38
C PHE A 154 -6.69 3.56 -13.75
N MET A 155 -6.82 2.82 -14.85
CA MET A 155 -6.73 3.39 -16.18
C MET A 155 -8.01 4.13 -16.56
N THR A 156 -9.17 3.56 -16.25
CA THR A 156 -10.48 4.09 -16.66
C THR A 156 -11.21 4.83 -15.55
N GLY A 157 -10.91 4.53 -14.27
CA GLY A 157 -11.65 4.97 -13.11
C GLY A 157 -12.94 4.19 -12.86
N TYR A 158 -13.21 3.13 -13.63
CA TYR A 158 -14.44 2.33 -13.51
C TYR A 158 -14.23 1.04 -12.73
N THR A 159 -15.35 0.54 -12.18
CA THR A 159 -15.44 -0.73 -11.46
C THR A 159 -15.96 -1.83 -12.36
N TYR A 160 -15.36 -3.02 -12.26
CA TYR A 160 -15.73 -4.20 -13.05
C TYR A 160 -15.92 -5.41 -12.15
N GLY A 161 -17.08 -6.07 -12.24
CA GLY A 161 -17.41 -7.28 -11.45
C GLY A 161 -17.34 -8.57 -12.27
N ARG A 162 -16.28 -8.77 -13.09
CA ARG A 162 -16.20 -9.86 -14.06
C ARG A 162 -14.90 -10.69 -13.98
N PHE A 163 -14.10 -10.50 -12.94
CA PHE A 163 -12.84 -11.21 -12.82
C PHE A 163 -12.99 -12.47 -11.97
N PHE A 164 -12.47 -13.58 -12.49
CA PHE A 164 -12.41 -14.83 -11.74
C PHE A 164 -11.28 -14.77 -10.69
N PRO A 165 -11.43 -15.42 -9.53
CA PRO A 165 -10.44 -15.37 -8.45
C PRO A 165 -9.07 -15.98 -8.81
N GLN A 166 -8.96 -16.73 -9.91
CA GLN A 166 -7.72 -17.29 -10.44
C GLN A 166 -6.91 -16.30 -11.28
N GLN A 167 -7.52 -15.20 -11.72
CA GLN A 167 -6.82 -14.17 -12.49
C GLN A 167 -5.89 -13.38 -11.59
N GLU A 168 -4.81 -12.89 -12.14
CA GLU A 168 -3.81 -12.11 -11.42
C GLU A 168 -4.01 -10.62 -11.71
N LEU A 169 -4.36 -9.84 -10.69
CA LEU A 169 -4.47 -8.39 -10.76
C LEU A 169 -3.55 -7.72 -9.72
N ALA A 170 -3.37 -6.42 -9.87
CA ALA A 170 -2.66 -5.63 -8.89
C ALA A 170 -3.42 -5.58 -7.55
N VAL A 171 -2.66 -5.38 -6.47
CA VAL A 171 -3.19 -5.38 -5.09
C VAL A 171 -2.67 -4.17 -4.33
N ARG A 172 -3.55 -3.54 -3.59
CA ARG A 172 -3.22 -2.58 -2.54
C ARG A 172 -3.97 -2.96 -1.28
N LEU A 173 -3.23 -3.15 -0.20
CA LEU A 173 -3.83 -3.55 1.07
C LEU A 173 -4.26 -2.32 1.88
N VAL A 174 -5.25 -2.55 2.73
CA VAL A 174 -5.84 -1.58 3.63
C VAL A 174 -6.01 -2.20 5.01
N ARG A 175 -6.05 -1.39 6.06
CA ARG A 175 -6.44 -1.81 7.40
C ARG A 175 -7.32 -0.77 8.08
N ASP A 176 -8.13 -1.20 9.02
CA ASP A 176 -8.90 -0.30 9.87
C ASP A 176 -7.96 0.45 10.84
N ARG A 177 -8.37 1.66 11.25
CA ARG A 177 -7.64 2.52 12.20
C ARG A 177 -7.97 2.12 13.62
#